data_b6a48899d2df740b03bb99f0db125160
#
_entry.id   b6a48899d2df740b03bb99f0db125160
#
_cell.length_a   1.000
_cell.length_b   1.000
_cell.length_c   1.000
_cell.angle_alpha   90.00
_cell.angle_beta   90.00
_cell.angle_gamma   90.00
#
_symmetry.space_group_name_H-M   'P 1'
#
loop_
_entity.id
_entity.type
_entity.pdbx_description
1 polymer ?
#
loop_
_entity_poly.entity_id
_entity_poly.type
_entity_poly.pdbx_seq_one_letter_code
_entity_poly.pdbx_strand_id
1 'polypeptide(L)'
;TSVLALLGMEADPLTSREHILLANVLQRAWTAGTDLDLPRLIAQVQEPPFETIGVMGLEQVFPRKDRFTFAMQLNNLLAAPGFEAWMQGVPLDTSRLLFTESGKPRVSVLSIAHLGDQERMFFVTMLLNDLIGWMRQQPGTGTLRAILYMDEIAGYLPPVANPASKPPFLTLLKQ
;
A
#
# COMPACT_ATOMS: atom_id res chain seq x y z
N THR A 1 2.44 -0.52 5.25
CA THR A 1 3.81 -0.84 4.73
C THR A 1 4.12 -0.09 3.44
N SER A 2 3.25 -0.16 2.40
CA SER A 2 3.54 0.46 1.07
C SER A 2 3.76 1.98 1.14
N VAL A 3 2.93 2.70 1.90
CA VAL A 3 3.08 4.17 2.10
C VAL A 3 4.41 4.49 2.81
N LEU A 4 4.82 3.68 3.80
CA LEU A 4 6.10 3.87 4.50
C LEU A 4 7.29 3.60 3.59
N ALA A 5 7.20 2.58 2.73
CA ALA A 5 8.22 2.32 1.72
C ALA A 5 8.37 3.48 0.71
N LEU A 6 7.27 4.15 0.35
CA LEU A 6 7.30 5.35 -0.51
C LEU A 6 8.02 6.53 0.18
N LEU A 7 8.00 6.59 1.51
CA LEU A 7 8.80 7.54 2.29
C LEU A 7 10.26 7.10 2.49
N GLY A 8 10.68 5.97 1.91
CA GLY A 8 12.00 5.39 2.12
C GLY A 8 12.20 4.78 3.50
N MET A 9 11.10 4.50 4.22
CA MET A 9 11.12 3.92 5.56
C MET A 9 10.97 2.40 5.50
N GLU A 10 11.97 1.67 5.99
CA GLU A 10 11.81 0.26 6.30
C GLU A 10 10.99 0.12 7.58
N ALA A 11 9.80 -0.43 7.48
CA ALA A 11 8.88 -0.54 8.59
C ALA A 11 8.46 -1.98 8.82
N ASP A 12 8.98 -2.58 9.87
CA ASP A 12 8.51 -3.87 10.35
C ASP A 12 7.10 -3.71 10.97
N PRO A 13 6.14 -4.57 10.58
CA PRO A 13 4.75 -4.46 11.03
C PRO A 13 4.55 -4.59 12.54
N LEU A 14 5.46 -5.24 13.26
CA LEU A 14 5.35 -5.50 14.70
C LEU A 14 6.15 -4.53 15.55
N THR A 15 7.21 -3.94 15.01
CA THR A 15 8.16 -3.14 15.80
C THR A 15 8.19 -1.66 15.44
N SER A 16 7.82 -1.30 14.19
CA SER A 16 7.79 0.10 13.77
C SER A 16 6.58 0.82 14.34
N ARG A 17 6.83 1.84 15.14
CA ARG A 17 5.77 2.69 15.71
C ARG A 17 4.97 3.44 14.64
N GLU A 18 5.59 3.84 13.54
CA GLU A 18 4.95 4.46 12.39
C GLU A 18 3.95 3.51 11.74
N HIS A 19 4.36 2.25 11.55
CA HIS A 19 3.47 1.22 11.01
C HIS A 19 2.31 0.92 11.96
N ILE A 20 2.59 0.76 13.25
CA ILE A 20 1.57 0.48 14.27
C ILE A 20 0.56 1.62 14.35
N LEU A 21 1.01 2.88 14.32
CA LEU A 21 0.12 4.04 14.33
C LEU A 21 -0.79 4.07 13.10
N LEU A 22 -0.22 3.96 11.89
CA LEU A 22 -1.00 3.92 10.65
C LEU A 22 -2.01 2.76 10.63
N ALA A 23 -1.59 1.57 11.07
CA ALA A 23 -2.45 0.40 11.11
C ALA A 23 -3.65 0.62 12.06
N ASN A 24 -3.44 1.22 13.24
CA ASN A 24 -4.51 1.53 14.17
C ASN A 24 -5.47 2.59 13.62
N VAL A 25 -4.94 3.65 12.98
CA VAL A 25 -5.76 4.69 12.34
C VAL A 25 -6.65 4.09 11.26
N LEU A 26 -6.04 3.33 10.32
CA LEU A 26 -6.76 2.70 9.21
C LEU A 26 -7.79 1.66 9.70
N GLN A 27 -7.42 0.81 10.65
CA GLN A 27 -8.33 -0.20 11.18
C GLN A 27 -9.57 0.41 11.82
N ARG A 28 -9.41 1.51 12.56
CA ARG A 28 -10.54 2.22 13.18
C ARG A 28 -11.46 2.84 12.14
N ALA A 29 -10.89 3.48 11.11
CA ALA A 29 -11.67 4.04 10.02
C ALA A 29 -12.49 2.96 9.30
N TRP A 30 -11.87 1.83 8.96
CA TRP A 30 -12.55 0.70 8.31
C TRP A 30 -13.63 0.07 9.20
N THR A 31 -13.35 -0.07 10.50
CA THR A 31 -14.36 -0.57 11.46
C THR A 31 -15.56 0.38 11.56
N ALA A 32 -15.33 1.68 11.40
CA ALA A 32 -16.37 2.71 11.36
C ALA A 32 -17.05 2.84 9.99
N GLY A 33 -16.61 2.08 8.97
CA GLY A 33 -17.14 2.16 7.62
C GLY A 33 -16.79 3.47 6.90
N THR A 34 -15.70 4.13 7.29
CA THR A 34 -15.25 5.40 6.71
C THR A 34 -13.98 5.21 5.90
N ASP A 35 -13.97 5.75 4.68
CA ASP A 35 -12.77 5.85 3.88
C ASP A 35 -11.93 7.05 4.30
N LEU A 36 -10.61 6.84 4.36
CA LEU A 36 -9.65 7.90 4.62
C LEU A 36 -8.90 8.25 3.33
N ASP A 37 -9.02 9.49 2.91
CA ASP A 37 -8.10 10.10 1.97
C ASP A 37 -6.76 10.44 2.65
N LEU A 38 -5.72 10.73 1.87
CA LEU A 38 -4.40 11.05 2.42
C LEU A 38 -4.40 12.28 3.33
N PRO A 39 -5.08 13.40 3.01
CA PRO A 39 -5.19 14.54 3.91
C PRO A 39 -5.78 14.18 5.29
N ARG A 40 -6.85 13.40 5.31
CA ARG A 40 -7.47 12.93 6.55
C ARG A 40 -6.58 11.96 7.31
N LEU A 41 -5.89 11.07 6.60
CA LEU A 41 -4.90 10.17 7.20
C LEU A 41 -3.80 10.97 7.90
N ILE A 42 -3.23 11.99 7.25
CA ILE A 42 -2.19 12.86 7.82
C ILE A 42 -2.71 13.59 9.07
N ALA A 43 -3.92 14.13 9.02
CA ALA A 43 -4.54 14.77 10.18
C ALA A 43 -4.72 13.78 11.35
N GLN A 44 -5.16 12.54 11.08
CA GLN A 44 -5.31 11.50 12.09
C GLN A 44 -3.97 10.91 12.57
N VAL A 45 -2.92 10.98 11.80
CA VAL A 45 -1.56 10.67 12.27
C VAL A 45 -1.09 11.73 13.26
N GLN A 46 -1.35 12.99 12.99
CA GLN A 46 -0.98 14.09 13.88
C GLN A 46 -1.81 14.09 15.18
N GLU A 47 -3.12 13.90 15.06
CA GLU A 47 -4.06 13.84 16.17
C GLU A 47 -4.95 12.58 16.05
N PRO A 48 -4.44 11.41 16.50
CA PRO A 48 -5.18 10.16 16.39
C PRO A 48 -6.48 10.18 17.21
N PRO A 49 -7.55 9.54 16.71
CA PRO A 49 -8.84 9.47 17.42
C PRO A 49 -8.82 8.40 18.53
N PHE A 50 -7.70 8.26 19.23
CA PHE A 50 -7.52 7.34 20.34
C PHE A 50 -6.37 7.77 21.25
N GLU A 51 -6.45 7.39 22.52
CA GLU A 51 -5.49 7.76 23.55
C GLU A 51 -4.48 6.66 23.89
N THR A 52 -4.71 5.44 23.42
CA THR A 52 -3.87 4.28 23.74
C THR A 52 -3.54 3.45 22.50
N ILE A 53 -2.36 2.85 22.48
CA ILE A 53 -1.92 1.80 21.57
C ILE A 53 -1.63 0.55 22.40
N GLY A 54 -2.41 -0.51 22.21
CA GLY A 54 -2.40 -1.64 23.12
C GLY A 54 -2.78 -1.21 24.54
N VAL A 55 -1.92 -1.46 25.49
CA VAL A 55 -2.11 -1.09 26.92
C VAL A 55 -1.38 0.20 27.32
N MET A 56 -0.63 0.81 26.41
CA MET A 56 0.19 1.99 26.70
C MET A 56 -0.46 3.27 26.17
N GLY A 57 -0.25 4.37 26.89
CA GLY A 57 -0.69 5.68 26.42
C GLY A 57 0.00 6.09 25.11
N LEU A 58 -0.77 6.70 24.21
CA LEU A 58 -0.29 7.16 22.90
C LEU A 58 0.98 8.03 23.01
N GLU A 59 1.00 8.97 23.96
CA GLU A 59 2.14 9.86 24.19
C GLU A 59 3.41 9.12 24.64
N GLN A 60 3.28 7.98 25.27
CA GLN A 60 4.42 7.14 25.69
C GLN A 60 4.98 6.35 24.51
N VAL A 61 4.11 5.84 23.64
CA VAL A 61 4.51 5.04 22.47
C VAL A 61 5.01 5.93 21.35
N PHE A 62 4.28 7.01 21.06
CA PHE A 62 4.57 7.91 19.95
C PHE A 62 4.21 9.36 20.33
N PRO A 63 5.17 10.12 20.92
CA PRO A 63 4.95 11.48 21.39
C PRO A 63 4.45 12.42 20.29
N ARG A 64 3.66 13.44 20.66
CA ARG A 64 3.07 14.42 19.72
C ARG A 64 4.10 15.05 18.78
N LYS A 65 5.29 15.38 19.28
CA LYS A 65 6.39 15.94 18.47
C LYS A 65 6.80 14.98 17.35
N ASP A 66 6.91 13.71 17.64
CA ASP A 66 7.33 12.71 16.67
C ASP A 66 6.22 12.41 15.67
N ARG A 67 4.94 12.39 16.12
CA ARG A 67 3.78 12.30 15.24
C ARG A 67 3.70 13.47 14.27
N PHE A 68 3.99 14.69 14.74
CA PHE A 68 4.07 15.87 13.88
C PHE A 68 5.17 15.71 12.82
N THR A 69 6.35 15.26 13.21
CA THR A 69 7.45 15.00 12.27
C THR A 69 7.05 13.97 11.20
N PHE A 70 6.40 12.90 11.62
CA PHE A 70 5.91 11.88 10.70
C PHE A 70 4.79 12.39 9.79
N ALA A 71 3.84 13.16 10.32
CA ALA A 71 2.81 13.83 9.52
C ALA A 71 3.39 14.79 8.49
N MET A 72 4.47 15.51 8.83
CA MET A 72 5.20 16.37 7.88
C MET A 72 5.87 15.57 6.76
N GLN A 73 6.43 14.39 7.05
CA GLN A 73 6.99 13.51 6.00
C GLN A 73 5.91 13.05 5.03
N LEU A 74 4.74 12.64 5.54
CA LEU A 74 3.59 12.29 4.71
C LEU A 74 3.07 13.48 3.89
N ASN A 75 3.03 14.68 4.50
CA ASN A 75 2.63 15.89 3.81
C ASN A 75 3.60 16.27 2.69
N ASN A 76 4.91 16.10 2.89
CA ASN A 76 5.91 16.37 1.88
C ASN A 76 5.72 15.48 0.64
N LEU A 77 5.25 14.25 0.82
CA LEU A 77 4.88 13.37 -0.27
C LEU A 77 3.73 13.98 -1.10
N LEU A 78 2.67 14.46 -0.44
CA LEU A 78 1.56 15.13 -1.12
C LEU A 78 1.98 16.43 -1.82
N ALA A 79 2.92 17.15 -1.23
CA ALA A 79 3.42 18.42 -1.76
C ALA A 79 4.42 18.24 -2.89
N ALA A 80 4.91 17.01 -3.15
CA ALA A 80 5.85 16.75 -4.24
C ALA A 80 5.16 16.94 -5.60
N PRO A 81 5.74 17.73 -6.53
CA PRO A 81 5.10 18.09 -7.80
C PRO A 81 4.63 16.92 -8.67
N GLY A 82 5.27 15.75 -8.54
CA GLY A 82 4.89 14.55 -9.29
C GLY A 82 3.76 13.74 -8.63
N PHE A 83 3.49 13.96 -7.35
CA PHE A 83 2.55 13.12 -6.60
C PHE A 83 1.07 13.43 -6.90
N GLU A 84 0.76 14.63 -7.39
CA GLU A 84 -0.60 14.99 -7.77
C GLU A 84 -1.18 14.03 -8.84
N ALA A 85 -0.33 13.54 -9.74
CA ALA A 85 -0.71 12.57 -10.77
C ALA A 85 -1.21 11.24 -10.17
N TRP A 86 -0.72 10.85 -8.97
CA TRP A 86 -1.16 9.65 -8.26
C TRP A 86 -2.56 9.78 -7.64
N MET A 87 -3.00 11.01 -7.42
CA MET A 87 -4.32 11.33 -6.86
C MET A 87 -5.40 11.44 -7.94
N GLN A 88 -5.01 11.36 -9.21
CA GLN A 88 -5.90 11.51 -10.36
C GLN A 88 -6.01 10.20 -11.13
N GLY A 89 -7.10 10.04 -11.87
CA GLY A 89 -7.31 8.89 -12.75
C GLY A 89 -8.23 7.83 -12.15
N VAL A 90 -8.16 6.64 -12.73
CA VAL A 90 -9.01 5.51 -12.34
C VAL A 90 -8.36 4.78 -11.16
N PRO A 91 -9.11 4.49 -10.07
CA PRO A 91 -8.59 3.70 -8.97
C PRO A 91 -8.04 2.35 -9.43
N LEU A 92 -6.96 1.90 -8.78
CA LEU A 92 -6.41 0.57 -8.99
C LEU A 92 -7.44 -0.48 -8.57
N ASP A 93 -7.85 -1.32 -9.51
CA ASP A 93 -8.85 -2.37 -9.31
C ASP A 93 -8.53 -3.55 -10.24
N THR A 94 -8.13 -4.66 -9.65
CA THR A 94 -7.77 -5.88 -10.38
C THR A 94 -8.91 -6.38 -11.27
N SER A 95 -10.17 -6.28 -10.83
CA SER A 95 -11.31 -6.71 -11.65
C SER A 95 -11.39 -5.92 -12.95
N ARG A 96 -11.15 -4.60 -12.89
CA ARG A 96 -11.15 -3.72 -14.07
C ARG A 96 -9.91 -3.91 -14.95
N LEU A 97 -8.80 -4.35 -14.39
CA LEU A 97 -7.60 -4.69 -15.15
C LEU A 97 -7.76 -6.00 -15.92
N LEU A 98 -8.47 -6.97 -15.36
CA LEU A 98 -8.62 -8.32 -15.92
C LEU A 98 -9.88 -8.49 -16.80
N PHE A 99 -10.91 -7.67 -16.57
CA PHE A 99 -12.19 -7.80 -17.27
C PHE A 99 -12.72 -6.46 -17.75
N THR A 100 -13.46 -6.49 -18.86
CA THR A 100 -14.26 -5.37 -19.34
C THR A 100 -15.55 -5.26 -18.53
N GLU A 101 -16.27 -4.16 -18.64
CA GLU A 101 -17.61 -3.98 -18.04
C GLU A 101 -18.62 -5.06 -18.51
N SER A 102 -18.42 -5.60 -19.71
CA SER A 102 -19.23 -6.72 -20.24
C SER A 102 -18.76 -8.10 -19.78
N GLY A 103 -17.78 -8.17 -18.86
CA GLY A 103 -17.25 -9.42 -18.33
C GLY A 103 -16.29 -10.19 -19.26
N LYS A 104 -15.87 -9.60 -20.38
CA LYS A 104 -14.89 -10.22 -21.27
C LYS A 104 -13.46 -10.06 -20.71
N PRO A 105 -12.58 -11.04 -20.93
CA PRO A 105 -11.17 -10.91 -20.55
C PRO A 105 -10.52 -9.67 -21.17
N ARG A 106 -9.66 -9.02 -20.41
CA ARG A 106 -8.90 -7.84 -20.80
C ARG A 106 -7.40 -8.10 -20.66
N VAL A 107 -6.62 -7.58 -21.59
CA VAL A 107 -5.17 -7.43 -21.44
C VAL A 107 -4.89 -5.99 -21.05
N SER A 108 -4.31 -5.79 -19.89
CA SER A 108 -3.89 -4.48 -19.38
C SER A 108 -2.36 -4.41 -19.37
N VAL A 109 -1.81 -3.37 -20.02
CA VAL A 109 -0.37 -3.12 -20.07
C VAL A 109 -0.07 -1.92 -19.18
N LEU A 110 0.72 -2.14 -18.14
CA LEU A 110 1.09 -1.14 -17.16
C LEU A 110 2.55 -0.72 -17.40
N SER A 111 2.75 0.45 -18.01
CA SER A 111 4.09 1.01 -18.24
C SER A 111 4.49 1.89 -17.06
N ILE A 112 5.56 1.50 -16.38
CA ILE A 112 6.11 2.20 -15.21
C ILE A 112 7.54 2.74 -15.45
N ALA A 113 7.98 2.77 -16.71
CA ALA A 113 9.34 3.17 -17.06
C ALA A 113 9.65 4.64 -16.69
N HIS A 114 8.64 5.49 -16.64
CA HIS A 114 8.75 6.91 -16.30
C HIS A 114 8.82 7.19 -14.80
N LEU A 115 8.52 6.20 -13.95
CA LEU A 115 8.52 6.33 -12.50
C LEU A 115 9.94 6.17 -11.92
N GLY A 116 10.22 6.86 -10.84
CA GLY A 116 11.42 6.65 -10.01
C GLY A 116 11.40 5.28 -9.30
N ASP A 117 12.53 4.82 -8.79
CA ASP A 117 12.64 3.48 -8.20
C ASP A 117 11.71 3.25 -6.99
N GLN A 118 11.55 4.27 -6.13
CA GLN A 118 10.63 4.21 -5.00
C GLN A 118 9.16 4.15 -5.44
N GLU A 119 8.82 4.94 -6.45
CA GLU A 119 7.47 4.96 -7.02
C GLU A 119 7.13 3.63 -7.71
N ARG A 120 8.07 3.08 -8.46
CA ARG A 120 7.92 1.74 -9.07
C ARG A 120 7.68 0.67 -8.01
N MET A 121 8.49 0.68 -6.94
CA MET A 121 8.36 -0.26 -5.83
C MET A 121 6.99 -0.12 -5.15
N PHE A 122 6.55 1.11 -4.90
CA PHE A 122 5.24 1.41 -4.34
C PHE A 122 4.11 0.88 -5.23
N PHE A 123 4.13 1.25 -6.52
CA PHE A 123 3.10 0.85 -7.48
C PHE A 123 3.00 -0.68 -7.60
N VAL A 124 4.13 -1.36 -7.81
CA VAL A 124 4.16 -2.82 -7.93
C VAL A 124 3.66 -3.48 -6.64
N THR A 125 4.06 -2.97 -5.48
CA THR A 125 3.57 -3.50 -4.19
C THR A 125 2.06 -3.35 -4.03
N MET A 126 1.50 -2.19 -4.41
CA MET A 126 0.06 -1.95 -4.39
C MET A 126 -0.68 -2.88 -5.35
N LEU A 127 -0.22 -2.98 -6.59
CA LEU A 127 -0.80 -3.86 -7.61
C LEU A 127 -0.84 -5.33 -7.16
N LEU A 128 0.28 -5.83 -6.61
CA LEU A 128 0.36 -7.21 -6.14
C LEU A 128 -0.59 -7.48 -4.95
N ASN A 129 -0.70 -6.53 -4.02
CA ASN A 129 -1.62 -6.66 -2.89
C ASN A 129 -3.09 -6.61 -3.33
N ASP A 130 -3.43 -5.74 -4.29
CA ASP A 130 -4.77 -5.69 -4.87
C ASP A 130 -5.12 -6.99 -5.60
N LEU A 131 -4.18 -7.52 -6.39
CA LEU A 131 -4.32 -8.81 -7.07
C LEU A 131 -4.53 -9.97 -6.08
N ILE A 132 -3.78 -10.01 -4.97
CA ILE A 132 -3.95 -11.00 -3.90
C ILE A 132 -5.34 -10.86 -3.25
N GLY A 133 -5.75 -9.62 -2.98
CA GLY A 133 -7.08 -9.33 -2.43
C GLY A 133 -8.20 -9.84 -3.33
N TRP A 134 -8.11 -9.52 -4.62
CA TRP A 134 -9.05 -10.00 -5.63
C TRP A 134 -9.06 -11.53 -5.72
N MET A 135 -7.89 -12.17 -5.78
CA MET A 135 -7.75 -13.61 -5.91
C MET A 135 -8.40 -14.35 -4.73
N ARG A 136 -8.25 -13.85 -3.50
CA ARG A 136 -8.86 -14.44 -2.29
C ARG A 136 -10.39 -14.40 -2.28
N GLN A 137 -10.98 -13.50 -3.04
CA GLN A 137 -12.43 -13.40 -3.19
C GLN A 137 -12.98 -14.33 -4.27
N GLN A 138 -12.12 -14.96 -5.07
CA GLN A 138 -12.54 -15.82 -6.15
C GLN A 138 -12.78 -17.26 -5.63
N PRO A 139 -13.80 -17.96 -6.16
CA PRO A 139 -13.96 -19.38 -5.88
C PRO A 139 -12.80 -20.18 -6.45
N GLY A 140 -12.48 -21.33 -5.87
CA GLY A 140 -11.46 -22.23 -6.39
C GLY A 140 -11.74 -22.67 -7.84
N THR A 141 -10.69 -22.86 -8.62
CA THR A 141 -10.79 -23.32 -10.03
C THR A 141 -9.58 -24.18 -10.40
N GLY A 142 -9.80 -25.15 -11.27
CA GLY A 142 -8.73 -25.94 -11.89
C GLY A 142 -8.26 -25.36 -13.24
N THR A 143 -8.78 -24.22 -13.66
CA THR A 143 -8.40 -23.57 -14.94
C THR A 143 -7.71 -22.25 -14.68
N LEU A 144 -6.85 -21.83 -15.63
CA LEU A 144 -6.17 -20.54 -15.59
C LEU A 144 -7.21 -19.40 -15.63
N ARG A 145 -7.15 -18.52 -14.64
CA ARG A 145 -8.08 -17.40 -14.51
C ARG A 145 -7.47 -16.05 -14.89
N ALA A 146 -6.21 -15.84 -14.55
CA ALA A 146 -5.48 -14.62 -14.84
C ALA A 146 -3.99 -14.93 -15.04
N ILE A 147 -3.30 -14.09 -15.81
CA ILE A 147 -1.86 -14.15 -16.00
C ILE A 147 -1.30 -12.79 -15.59
N LEU A 148 -0.36 -12.78 -14.67
CA LEU A 148 0.50 -11.66 -14.41
C LEU A 148 1.84 -11.91 -15.08
N TYR A 149 2.14 -11.17 -16.13
CA TYR A 149 3.45 -11.15 -16.76
C TYR A 149 4.23 -9.92 -16.26
N MET A 150 5.45 -10.12 -15.86
CA MET A 150 6.34 -9.06 -15.43
C MET A 150 7.69 -9.20 -16.12
N ASP A 151 8.05 -8.20 -16.90
CA ASP A 151 9.38 -8.08 -17.46
C ASP A 151 10.33 -7.53 -16.39
N GLU A 152 11.51 -8.16 -16.24
CA GLU A 152 12.56 -7.78 -15.29
C GLU A 152 12.13 -7.75 -13.80
N ILE A 153 12.00 -8.93 -13.23
CA ILE A 153 11.60 -9.13 -11.83
C ILE A 153 12.74 -8.87 -10.80
N ALA A 154 13.99 -8.78 -11.23
CA ALA A 154 15.18 -8.84 -10.36
C ALA A 154 15.18 -7.79 -9.25
N GLY A 155 14.75 -6.55 -9.54
CA GLY A 155 14.66 -5.47 -8.56
C GLY A 155 13.53 -5.65 -7.53
N TYR A 156 12.50 -6.42 -7.85
CA TYR A 156 11.29 -6.61 -7.03
C TYR A 156 11.29 -7.90 -6.22
N LEU A 157 12.04 -8.90 -6.65
CA LEU A 157 12.19 -10.20 -5.99
C LEU A 157 13.66 -10.62 -5.89
N PRO A 158 14.52 -9.80 -5.26
CA PRO A 158 15.93 -10.13 -5.10
C PRO A 158 16.10 -11.30 -4.14
N PRO A 159 17.19 -12.10 -4.28
CA PRO A 159 17.41 -13.28 -3.44
C PRO A 159 17.66 -12.93 -1.96
N VAL A 160 18.38 -11.87 -1.66
CA VAL A 160 18.82 -11.52 -0.31
C VAL A 160 17.99 -10.36 0.29
N ALA A 161 17.87 -9.23 -0.41
CA ALA A 161 17.13 -8.08 0.11
C ALA A 161 15.63 -8.39 0.25
N ASN A 162 14.95 -7.61 1.11
CA ASN A 162 13.52 -7.74 1.40
C ASN A 162 12.74 -6.45 1.04
N PRO A 163 12.64 -6.07 -0.23
CA PRO A 163 11.81 -4.95 -0.64
C PRO A 163 10.34 -5.21 -0.34
N ALA A 164 9.53 -4.14 -0.26
CA ALA A 164 8.11 -4.22 0.06
C ALA A 164 7.30 -5.10 -0.91
N SER A 165 7.77 -5.27 -2.14
CA SER A 165 7.16 -6.14 -3.16
C SER A 165 7.41 -7.63 -2.95
N LYS A 166 8.48 -8.02 -2.23
CA LYS A 166 8.86 -9.43 -2.10
C LYS A 166 7.83 -10.30 -1.38
N PRO A 167 7.27 -9.90 -0.21
CA PRO A 167 6.23 -10.69 0.46
C PRO A 167 5.00 -10.97 -0.42
N PRO A 168 4.38 -10.00 -1.11
CA PRO A 168 3.27 -10.28 -2.00
C PRO A 168 3.64 -11.15 -3.20
N PHE A 169 4.84 -11.01 -3.80
CA PHE A 169 5.31 -11.95 -4.81
C PHE A 169 5.38 -13.38 -4.31
N LEU A 170 6.01 -13.59 -3.15
CA LEU A 170 6.09 -14.92 -2.55
C LEU A 170 4.73 -15.51 -2.21
N THR A 171 3.76 -14.66 -1.87
CA THR A 171 2.37 -15.09 -1.65
C THR A 171 1.74 -15.58 -2.94
N LEU A 172 1.89 -14.86 -4.04
CA LEU A 172 1.36 -15.24 -5.35
C LEU A 172 2.01 -16.53 -5.89
N LEU A 173 3.32 -16.74 -5.67
CA LEU A 173 4.04 -17.93 -6.13
C LEU A 173 3.69 -19.22 -5.34
N LYS A 174 3.07 -19.09 -4.17
CA LYS A 174 2.69 -20.23 -3.30
C LYS A 174 1.24 -20.68 -3.49
N GLN A 175 0.49 -19.96 -4.30
CA GLN A 175 -0.92 -20.25 -4.58
C GLN A 175 -1.08 -20.92 -5.94
#